data_fcbe817b9609a095ae0cd5a1a2223153
#
_entry.id   fcbe817b9609a095ae0cd5a1a2223153
#
_cell.length_a   1.000
_cell.length_b   1.000
_cell.length_c   1.000
_cell.angle_alpha   90.00
_cell.angle_beta   90.00
_cell.angle_gamma   90.00
#
_symmetry.space_group_name_H-M   'P 1'
#
loop_
_entity.id
_entity.type
_entity.pdbx_description
1 polymer ?
#
loop_
_entity_poly.entity_id
_entity_poly.type
_entity_poly.pdbx_seq_one_letter_code
_entity_poly.pdbx_strand_id
1 'polypeptide(L)'
;GFNSGMFQRMAMPGEKLGTLRPALVEEFGFDMDVVLPCSHDTGSAILAVPATDDDYAFISSGTWSLLGIERDMPDCSETSRVNDFTNEGGYDSKICYLRNIMGLWMIQSVRHDLDDKYSFAEICSQAAEAADFPSRVDVTDNCFMAPDNMTEEIKDYCRRTGQQVPETLGETAACVYASLAECYDRTIKGIEASTGRTYSRIHIVGGGGNADYLNELTARATGKEVHVGPTEGTAIGNIAAQMICRGEFSGKEEARGMIHRSFDIKVYH
;
A
#
# COMPACT_ATOMS: atom_id res chain seq x y z
N GLY A 1 18.75 -2.66 -26.69
CA GLY A 1 17.40 -2.98 -26.23
C GLY A 1 16.99 -4.36 -26.71
N PHE A 2 15.96 -4.94 -26.10
CA PHE A 2 15.39 -6.21 -26.53
C PHE A 2 14.65 -6.04 -27.87
N ASN A 3 14.67 -7.08 -28.71
CA ASN A 3 13.89 -7.07 -29.93
C ASN A 3 12.39 -7.16 -29.58
N SER A 4 11.58 -6.23 -30.08
CA SER A 4 10.13 -6.20 -29.82
C SER A 4 9.41 -7.50 -30.25
N GLY A 5 9.94 -8.22 -31.26
CA GLY A 5 9.42 -9.53 -31.69
C GLY A 5 9.59 -10.67 -30.66
N MET A 6 10.34 -10.45 -29.57
CA MET A 6 10.44 -11.39 -28.45
C MET A 6 9.22 -11.35 -27.52
N PHE A 7 8.42 -10.30 -27.60
CA PHE A 7 7.22 -10.09 -26.77
C PHE A 7 5.98 -10.38 -27.60
N GLN A 8 5.00 -11.03 -26.97
CA GLN A 8 3.67 -11.15 -27.54
C GLN A 8 2.93 -9.81 -27.45
N ARG A 9 1.71 -9.74 -28.00
CA ARG A 9 0.87 -8.57 -27.84
C ARG A 9 0.73 -8.21 -26.36
N MET A 10 1.06 -6.98 -26.02
CA MET A 10 0.77 -6.41 -24.70
C MET A 10 -0.65 -5.86 -24.71
N ALA A 11 -1.46 -6.29 -23.75
CA ALA A 11 -2.78 -5.75 -23.51
C ALA A 11 -2.73 -4.81 -22.30
N MET A 12 -3.60 -3.80 -22.29
CA MET A 12 -3.65 -2.80 -21.23
C MET A 12 -4.77 -3.13 -20.23
N PRO A 13 -4.63 -2.73 -18.95
CA PRO A 13 -5.72 -2.84 -18.00
C PRO A 13 -7.02 -2.21 -18.52
N GLY A 14 -8.13 -2.92 -18.32
CA GLY A 14 -9.44 -2.53 -18.86
C GLY A 14 -9.76 -3.11 -20.24
N GLU A 15 -8.81 -3.76 -20.93
CA GLU A 15 -9.11 -4.43 -22.20
C GLU A 15 -9.90 -5.74 -22.00
N LYS A 16 -10.91 -5.95 -22.84
CA LYS A 16 -11.53 -7.26 -23.01
C LYS A 16 -10.60 -8.15 -23.85
N LEU A 17 -10.12 -9.22 -23.27
CA LEU A 17 -9.24 -10.19 -23.96
C LEU A 17 -10.01 -11.15 -24.87
N GLY A 18 -11.30 -11.38 -24.59
CA GLY A 18 -12.16 -12.31 -25.29
C GLY A 18 -13.25 -12.85 -24.37
N THR A 19 -13.68 -14.08 -24.67
CA THR A 19 -14.60 -14.85 -23.82
C THR A 19 -13.92 -16.11 -23.30
N LEU A 20 -14.61 -16.92 -22.52
CA LEU A 20 -14.10 -18.18 -22.02
C LEU A 20 -13.71 -19.13 -23.18
N ARG A 21 -12.72 -19.98 -22.94
CA ARG A 21 -12.42 -21.07 -23.87
C ARG A 21 -13.59 -22.05 -23.94
N PRO A 22 -13.89 -22.65 -25.12
CA PRO A 22 -15.04 -23.55 -25.29
C PRO A 22 -15.15 -24.65 -24.23
N ALA A 23 -14.03 -25.24 -23.81
CA ALA A 23 -14.01 -26.25 -22.76
C ALA A 23 -14.53 -25.74 -21.42
N LEU A 24 -14.24 -24.48 -21.06
CA LEU A 24 -14.74 -23.86 -19.82
C LEU A 24 -16.22 -23.48 -19.94
N VAL A 25 -16.66 -23.04 -21.12
CA VAL A 25 -18.08 -22.81 -21.40
C VAL A 25 -18.89 -24.10 -21.24
N GLU A 26 -18.35 -25.23 -21.76
CA GLU A 26 -18.99 -26.52 -21.60
C GLU A 26 -19.04 -26.98 -20.12
N GLU A 27 -17.94 -26.78 -19.38
CA GLU A 27 -17.83 -27.14 -17.95
C GLU A 27 -18.78 -26.33 -17.08
N PHE A 28 -18.84 -24.99 -17.28
CA PHE A 28 -19.62 -24.08 -16.42
C PHE A 28 -21.06 -23.91 -16.89
N GLY A 29 -21.38 -24.24 -18.14
CA GLY A 29 -22.72 -24.07 -18.71
C GLY A 29 -23.09 -22.64 -19.10
N PHE A 30 -22.12 -21.69 -19.08
CA PHE A 30 -22.31 -20.30 -19.50
C PHE A 30 -21.00 -19.72 -20.05
N ASP A 31 -21.11 -18.67 -20.86
CA ASP A 31 -19.98 -17.88 -21.34
C ASP A 31 -19.87 -16.55 -20.58
N MET A 32 -18.67 -15.99 -20.49
CA MET A 32 -18.42 -14.68 -19.88
C MET A 32 -17.25 -13.98 -20.55
N ASP A 33 -17.24 -12.65 -20.42
CA ASP A 33 -16.11 -11.84 -20.85
C ASP A 33 -14.92 -12.01 -19.92
N VAL A 34 -13.73 -12.08 -20.50
CA VAL A 34 -12.46 -12.05 -19.78
C VAL A 34 -11.87 -10.67 -19.95
N VAL A 35 -11.81 -9.93 -18.87
CA VAL A 35 -11.28 -8.56 -18.82
C VAL A 35 -9.95 -8.57 -18.09
N LEU A 36 -8.97 -7.85 -18.61
CA LEU A 36 -7.67 -7.67 -17.94
C LEU A 36 -7.77 -6.56 -16.90
N PRO A 37 -7.63 -6.86 -15.59
CA PRO A 37 -7.46 -5.83 -14.56
C PRO A 37 -6.02 -5.30 -14.57
N CYS A 38 -5.67 -4.41 -13.65
CA CYS A 38 -4.26 -4.15 -13.36
C CYS A 38 -3.61 -5.46 -12.92
N SER A 39 -2.52 -5.85 -13.59
CA SER A 39 -1.89 -7.17 -13.40
C SER A 39 -1.25 -7.33 -12.02
N HIS A 40 -0.84 -6.22 -11.40
CA HIS A 40 -0.35 -6.15 -10.04
C HIS A 40 -1.51 -5.79 -9.09
N ASP A 41 -1.60 -6.45 -7.95
CA ASP A 41 -2.65 -6.21 -6.95
C ASP A 41 -2.67 -4.75 -6.46
N THR A 42 -1.50 -4.16 -6.26
CA THR A 42 -1.35 -2.73 -5.93
C THR A 42 -1.94 -1.83 -7.01
N GLY A 43 -1.72 -2.11 -8.30
CA GLY A 43 -2.32 -1.33 -9.39
C GLY A 43 -3.85 -1.33 -9.32
N SER A 44 -4.45 -2.49 -8.99
CA SER A 44 -5.89 -2.60 -8.74
C SER A 44 -6.30 -1.83 -7.48
N ALA A 45 -5.54 -1.95 -6.38
CA ALA A 45 -5.84 -1.21 -5.15
C ALA A 45 -5.79 0.31 -5.35
N ILE A 46 -4.85 0.79 -6.17
CA ILE A 46 -4.75 2.22 -6.49
C ILE A 46 -5.92 2.69 -7.36
N LEU A 47 -6.44 1.86 -8.27
CA LEU A 47 -7.67 2.20 -9.00
C LEU A 47 -8.85 2.42 -8.04
N ALA A 48 -8.89 1.70 -6.93
CA ALA A 48 -9.93 1.84 -5.91
C ALA A 48 -9.73 3.01 -4.94
N VAL A 49 -8.64 3.76 -5.03
CA VAL A 49 -8.44 4.95 -4.19
C VAL A 49 -9.58 5.95 -4.43
N PRO A 50 -10.35 6.32 -3.38
CA PRO A 50 -11.55 7.15 -3.54
C PRO A 50 -11.22 8.64 -3.66
N ALA A 51 -10.16 8.97 -4.40
CA ALA A 51 -9.75 10.35 -4.62
C ALA A 51 -10.65 11.06 -5.64
N THR A 52 -10.95 12.32 -5.39
CA THR A 52 -11.79 13.17 -6.24
C THR A 52 -10.97 14.21 -7.00
N ASP A 53 -9.67 14.27 -6.77
CA ASP A 53 -8.70 15.15 -7.43
C ASP A 53 -7.30 14.49 -7.42
N ASP A 54 -6.27 15.21 -7.90
CA ASP A 54 -4.89 14.73 -8.01
C ASP A 54 -3.99 15.22 -6.85
N ASP A 55 -4.55 15.81 -5.79
CA ASP A 55 -3.79 16.32 -4.65
C ASP A 55 -3.68 15.27 -3.53
N TYR A 56 -3.16 14.10 -3.88
CA TYR A 56 -2.98 13.00 -2.93
C TYR A 56 -1.77 12.14 -3.25
N ALA A 57 -1.25 11.49 -2.21
CA ALA A 57 -0.44 10.30 -2.30
C ALA A 57 -1.27 9.09 -1.82
N PHE A 58 -0.82 7.89 -2.15
CA PHE A 58 -1.49 6.67 -1.69
C PHE A 58 -0.56 5.78 -0.88
N ILE A 59 -1.13 4.96 0.00
CA ILE A 59 -0.51 3.79 0.60
C ILE A 59 -1.40 2.58 0.31
N SER A 60 -0.91 1.64 -0.50
CA SER A 60 -1.47 0.30 -0.55
C SER A 60 -0.91 -0.48 0.63
N SER A 61 -1.72 -0.64 1.68
CA SER A 61 -1.28 -1.17 2.98
C SER A 61 -1.74 -2.60 3.19
N GLY A 62 -0.77 -3.48 3.25
CA GLY A 62 -0.92 -4.90 3.53
C GLY A 62 0.27 -5.41 4.32
N THR A 63 0.79 -6.58 3.99
CA THR A 63 2.08 -7.09 4.48
C THR A 63 3.19 -6.08 4.18
N TRP A 64 3.22 -5.55 2.96
CA TRP A 64 4.02 -4.39 2.55
C TRP A 64 3.17 -3.13 2.60
N SER A 65 3.84 -1.98 2.71
CA SER A 65 3.25 -0.66 2.48
C SER A 65 3.89 -0.06 1.23
N LEU A 66 3.10 0.02 0.16
CA LEU A 66 3.54 0.62 -1.10
C LEU A 66 3.05 2.07 -1.11
N LEU A 67 3.96 2.99 -0.79
CA LEU A 67 3.67 4.42 -0.70
C LEU A 67 4.13 5.14 -1.95
N GLY A 68 3.22 5.86 -2.61
CA GLY A 68 3.53 6.51 -3.88
C GLY A 68 2.47 7.46 -4.40
N ILE A 69 2.61 7.80 -5.67
CA ILE A 69 1.72 8.67 -6.44
C ILE A 69 1.46 8.07 -7.83
N GLU A 70 0.40 8.50 -8.49
CA GLU A 70 0.20 8.25 -9.92
C GLU A 70 0.85 9.36 -10.77
N ARG A 71 1.50 8.97 -11.88
CA ARG A 71 2.15 9.89 -12.84
C ARG A 71 1.88 9.44 -14.27
N ASP A 72 2.08 10.35 -15.22
CA ASP A 72 1.98 10.03 -16.66
C ASP A 72 3.26 9.36 -17.20
N MET A 73 4.40 9.66 -16.62
CA MET A 73 5.71 9.19 -17.09
C MET A 73 6.54 8.59 -15.96
N PRO A 74 7.30 7.53 -16.24
CA PRO A 74 8.21 6.95 -15.26
C PRO A 74 9.35 7.91 -14.92
N ASP A 75 9.89 7.78 -13.70
CA ASP A 75 11.10 8.46 -13.27
C ASP A 75 12.23 7.44 -13.08
N CYS A 76 13.19 7.45 -13.99
CA CYS A 76 14.37 6.58 -13.97
C CYS A 76 15.64 7.39 -13.61
N SER A 77 15.49 8.50 -12.91
CA SER A 77 16.61 9.34 -12.47
C SER A 77 17.46 8.60 -11.41
N GLU A 78 18.71 9.04 -11.28
CA GLU A 78 19.59 8.54 -10.22
C GLU A 78 19.02 8.83 -8.82
N THR A 79 18.34 9.96 -8.65
CA THR A 79 17.66 10.31 -7.41
C THR A 79 16.58 9.27 -7.05
N SER A 80 15.76 8.87 -8.04
CA SER A 80 14.76 7.80 -7.84
C SER A 80 15.40 6.49 -7.44
N ARG A 81 16.49 6.12 -8.12
CA ARG A 81 17.22 4.87 -7.85
C ARG A 81 17.83 4.84 -6.43
N VAL A 82 18.45 5.93 -6.00
CA VAL A 82 19.09 6.02 -4.67
C VAL A 82 18.06 6.03 -3.54
N ASN A 83 16.86 6.53 -3.79
CA ASN A 83 15.75 6.55 -2.82
C ASN A 83 14.82 5.33 -2.92
N ASP A 84 15.21 4.28 -3.66
CA ASP A 84 14.47 3.03 -3.84
C ASP A 84 13.05 3.21 -4.39
N PHE A 85 12.84 4.22 -5.23
CA PHE A 85 11.57 4.38 -5.94
C PHE A 85 11.51 3.47 -7.16
N THR A 86 10.35 2.85 -7.35
CA THR A 86 10.01 2.00 -8.50
C THR A 86 8.93 2.64 -9.36
N ASN A 87 8.80 2.15 -10.60
CA ASN A 87 7.77 2.55 -11.54
C ASN A 87 6.97 1.31 -11.92
N GLU A 88 5.73 1.26 -11.54
CA GLU A 88 4.83 0.13 -11.80
C GLU A 88 3.67 0.56 -12.70
N GLY A 89 3.17 -0.35 -13.52
CA GLY A 89 2.02 -0.06 -14.38
C GLY A 89 0.73 0.02 -13.59
N GLY A 90 0.02 1.13 -13.73
CA GLY A 90 -1.31 1.35 -13.17
C GLY A 90 -2.43 1.27 -14.21
N TYR A 91 -3.63 1.70 -13.85
CA TYR A 91 -4.76 1.82 -14.76
C TYR A 91 -4.60 3.07 -15.65
N ASP A 92 -5.22 3.04 -16.85
CA ASP A 92 -5.24 4.17 -17.79
C ASP A 92 -3.83 4.68 -18.17
N SER A 93 -2.90 3.74 -18.40
CA SER A 93 -1.50 4.04 -18.74
C SER A 93 -0.75 4.88 -17.72
N LYS A 94 -1.29 5.06 -16.52
CA LYS A 94 -0.57 5.72 -15.43
C LYS A 94 0.55 4.86 -14.90
N ILE A 95 1.56 5.52 -14.38
CA ILE A 95 2.67 4.91 -13.66
C ILE A 95 2.45 5.14 -12.17
N CYS A 96 2.42 4.06 -11.41
CA CYS A 96 2.51 4.10 -9.97
C CYS A 96 3.98 4.27 -9.58
N TYR A 97 4.38 5.48 -9.26
CA TYR A 97 5.72 5.80 -8.78
C TYR A 97 5.71 5.69 -7.27
N LEU A 98 6.36 4.66 -6.73
CA LEU A 98 6.21 4.27 -5.34
C LEU A 98 7.50 3.70 -4.74
N ARG A 99 7.51 3.61 -3.42
CA ARG A 99 8.52 2.89 -2.65
C ARG A 99 7.88 1.72 -1.91
N ASN A 100 8.54 0.56 -1.95
CA ASN A 100 8.19 -0.61 -1.15
C ASN A 100 8.77 -0.46 0.26
N ILE A 101 7.91 -0.51 1.27
CA ILE A 101 8.28 -0.43 2.69
C ILE A 101 7.77 -1.71 3.35
N MET A 102 8.52 -2.30 4.27
CA MET A 102 8.17 -3.59 4.90
C MET A 102 6.81 -3.61 5.64
N GLY A 103 6.16 -2.47 5.81
CA GLY A 103 4.78 -2.35 6.25
C GLY A 103 4.42 -3.16 7.50
N LEU A 104 3.25 -3.75 7.49
CA LEU A 104 2.73 -4.52 8.63
C LEU A 104 3.33 -5.92 8.77
N TRP A 105 4.21 -6.33 7.86
CA TRP A 105 4.99 -7.56 7.97
C TRP A 105 5.65 -7.70 9.35
N MET A 106 6.24 -6.60 9.85
CA MET A 106 6.90 -6.61 11.16
C MET A 106 5.91 -6.90 12.30
N ILE A 107 4.74 -6.29 12.27
CA ILE A 107 3.69 -6.54 13.29
C ILE A 107 3.08 -7.94 13.15
N GLN A 108 2.89 -8.42 11.92
CA GLN A 108 2.43 -9.78 11.66
C GLN A 108 3.43 -10.80 12.21
N SER A 109 4.73 -10.57 12.01
CA SER A 109 5.79 -11.43 12.51
C SER A 109 5.90 -11.39 14.04
N VAL A 110 5.84 -10.20 14.67
CA VAL A 110 5.77 -10.06 16.14
C VAL A 110 4.57 -10.83 16.71
N ARG A 111 3.41 -10.76 16.05
CA ARG A 111 2.24 -11.53 16.45
C ARG A 111 2.48 -13.03 16.35
N HIS A 112 3.12 -13.47 15.27
CA HIS A 112 3.45 -14.89 15.05
C HIS A 112 4.47 -15.42 16.08
N ASP A 113 5.47 -14.61 16.45
CA ASP A 113 6.43 -14.93 17.51
C ASP A 113 5.75 -15.23 18.87
N LEU A 114 4.53 -14.72 19.05
CA LEU A 114 3.69 -14.92 20.24
C LEU A 114 2.59 -15.96 20.05
N ASP A 115 2.76 -16.90 19.12
CA ASP A 115 1.79 -17.96 18.79
C ASP A 115 0.40 -17.41 18.45
N ASP A 116 0.33 -16.23 17.84
CA ASP A 116 -0.91 -15.54 17.42
C ASP A 116 -1.92 -15.28 18.57
N LYS A 117 -1.46 -15.19 19.81
CA LYS A 117 -2.31 -15.02 21.00
C LYS A 117 -3.12 -13.72 21.04
N TYR A 118 -2.61 -12.68 20.39
CA TYR A 118 -3.21 -11.34 20.38
C TYR A 118 -3.80 -11.05 19.00
N SER A 119 -4.97 -10.43 18.98
CA SER A 119 -5.52 -9.83 17.76
C SER A 119 -4.73 -8.59 17.34
N PHE A 120 -4.81 -8.19 16.09
CA PHE A 120 -4.20 -6.93 15.63
C PHE A 120 -4.76 -5.70 16.36
N ALA A 121 -6.05 -5.73 16.72
CA ALA A 121 -6.67 -4.66 17.49
C ALA A 121 -6.08 -4.55 18.90
N GLU A 122 -5.83 -5.67 19.59
CA GLU A 122 -5.18 -5.67 20.91
C GLU A 122 -3.74 -5.17 20.83
N ILE A 123 -2.98 -5.59 19.81
CA ILE A 123 -1.61 -5.09 19.59
C ILE A 123 -1.62 -3.58 19.36
N CYS A 124 -2.54 -3.09 18.54
CA CYS A 124 -2.71 -1.68 18.24
C CYS A 124 -3.06 -0.87 19.51
N SER A 125 -3.97 -1.38 20.35
CA SER A 125 -4.33 -0.76 21.63
C SER A 125 -3.15 -0.70 22.61
N GLN A 126 -2.41 -1.81 22.77
CA GLN A 126 -1.23 -1.85 23.64
C GLN A 126 -0.12 -0.92 23.12
N ALA A 127 0.05 -0.79 21.81
CA ALA A 127 0.99 0.18 21.24
C ALA A 127 0.59 1.61 21.56
N ALA A 128 -0.70 1.95 21.50
CA ALA A 128 -1.19 3.27 21.86
C ALA A 128 -1.00 3.59 23.35
N GLU A 129 -1.13 2.59 24.23
CA GLU A 129 -0.83 2.73 25.68
C GLU A 129 0.67 2.96 25.93
N ALA A 130 1.55 2.47 25.04
CA ALA A 130 3.00 2.64 25.09
C ALA A 130 3.50 3.77 24.16
N ALA A 131 2.68 4.77 23.86
CA ALA A 131 2.97 5.83 22.87
C ALA A 131 4.25 6.63 23.17
N ASP A 132 4.63 6.74 24.44
CA ASP A 132 5.83 7.45 24.88
C ASP A 132 7.14 6.65 24.70
N PHE A 133 7.08 5.41 24.21
CA PHE A 133 8.26 4.60 24.00
C PHE A 133 9.18 5.25 22.94
N PRO A 134 10.46 5.57 23.28
CA PRO A 134 11.26 6.49 22.48
C PRO A 134 11.97 5.86 21.29
N SER A 135 12.21 4.53 21.31
CA SER A 135 13.07 3.87 20.34
C SER A 135 12.45 3.75 18.97
N ARG A 136 13.31 3.80 17.95
CA ARG A 136 12.92 3.70 16.54
C ARG A 136 13.88 2.74 15.82
N VAL A 137 13.32 1.98 14.90
CA VAL A 137 14.10 1.10 14.03
C VAL A 137 14.03 1.59 12.58
N ASP A 138 15.04 1.33 11.79
CA ASP A 138 14.94 1.54 10.35
C ASP A 138 14.15 0.37 9.73
N VAL A 139 12.87 0.57 9.48
CA VAL A 139 11.98 -0.45 8.90
C VAL A 139 12.39 -0.90 7.49
N THR A 140 13.41 -0.27 6.89
CA THR A 140 13.97 -0.67 5.59
C THR A 140 15.25 -1.48 5.71
N ASP A 141 15.75 -1.69 6.94
CA ASP A 141 16.94 -2.50 7.17
C ASP A 141 16.66 -3.97 6.83
N ASN A 142 17.58 -4.58 6.10
CA ASN A 142 17.48 -5.98 5.67
C ASN A 142 17.36 -6.98 6.83
N CYS A 143 17.79 -6.63 8.04
CA CYS A 143 17.64 -7.49 9.22
C CYS A 143 16.19 -7.85 9.53
N PHE A 144 15.24 -7.01 9.13
CA PHE A 144 13.80 -7.23 9.32
C PHE A 144 13.12 -7.98 8.19
N MET A 145 13.82 -8.30 7.09
CA MET A 145 13.20 -8.94 5.93
C MET A 145 12.73 -10.37 6.23
N ALA A 146 13.54 -11.15 6.91
CA ALA A 146 13.22 -12.54 7.25
C ALA A 146 14.00 -13.02 8.48
N PRO A 147 13.87 -12.38 9.65
CA PRO A 147 14.51 -12.86 10.87
C PRO A 147 13.81 -14.13 11.38
N ASP A 148 14.56 -14.98 12.08
CA ASP A 148 13.99 -16.17 12.74
C ASP A 148 12.98 -15.80 13.84
N ASN A 149 13.16 -14.63 14.47
CA ASN A 149 12.25 -14.05 15.46
C ASN A 149 12.29 -12.52 15.36
N MET A 150 11.20 -11.92 14.93
CA MET A 150 11.11 -10.48 14.70
C MET A 150 11.21 -9.67 16.01
N THR A 151 10.60 -10.17 17.07
CA THR A 151 10.61 -9.51 18.37
C THR A 151 12.04 -9.37 18.91
N GLU A 152 12.83 -10.44 18.84
CA GLU A 152 14.23 -10.39 19.28
C GLU A 152 15.09 -9.55 18.32
N GLU A 153 14.84 -9.58 17.00
CA GLU A 153 15.59 -8.73 16.06
C GLU A 153 15.35 -7.23 16.33
N ILE A 154 14.11 -6.83 16.66
CA ILE A 154 13.80 -5.45 17.06
C ILE A 154 14.57 -5.07 18.33
N LYS A 155 14.60 -5.95 19.34
CA LYS A 155 15.36 -5.74 20.57
C LYS A 155 16.87 -5.63 20.30
N ASP A 156 17.41 -6.51 19.46
CA ASP A 156 18.82 -6.50 19.09
C ASP A 156 19.19 -5.26 18.27
N TYR A 157 18.28 -4.80 17.40
CA TYR A 157 18.46 -3.52 16.71
C TYR A 157 18.56 -2.36 17.71
N CYS A 158 17.67 -2.28 18.69
CA CYS A 158 17.73 -1.25 19.74
C CYS A 158 19.03 -1.36 20.58
N ARG A 159 19.46 -2.57 20.95
CA ARG A 159 20.73 -2.78 21.69
C ARG A 159 21.94 -2.27 20.91
N ARG A 160 22.09 -2.68 19.63
CA ARG A 160 23.26 -2.32 18.80
C ARG A 160 23.27 -0.84 18.40
N THR A 161 22.13 -0.17 18.43
CA THR A 161 22.02 1.28 18.17
C THR A 161 22.01 2.12 19.44
N GLY A 162 22.18 1.50 20.62
CA GLY A 162 22.25 2.20 21.92
C GLY A 162 20.91 2.83 22.35
N GLN A 163 19.80 2.29 21.89
CA GLN A 163 18.46 2.75 22.24
C GLN A 163 17.85 1.93 23.40
N GLN A 164 16.79 2.46 24.01
CA GLN A 164 16.02 1.70 24.98
C GLN A 164 15.44 0.44 24.33
N VAL A 165 15.62 -0.72 24.97
CA VAL A 165 15.13 -2.01 24.46
C VAL A 165 13.67 -2.18 24.88
N PRO A 166 12.74 -2.51 23.96
CA PRO A 166 11.37 -2.78 24.33
C PRO A 166 11.24 -4.08 25.16
N GLU A 167 10.51 -4.01 26.24
CA GLU A 167 10.32 -5.15 27.16
C GLU A 167 8.94 -5.79 27.01
N THR A 168 7.94 -5.00 26.59
CA THR A 168 6.54 -5.44 26.45
C THR A 168 6.12 -5.48 24.97
N LEU A 169 5.02 -6.21 24.70
CA LEU A 169 4.39 -6.20 23.37
C LEU A 169 3.99 -4.79 22.94
N GLY A 170 3.42 -4.01 23.86
CA GLY A 170 3.03 -2.62 23.60
C GLY A 170 4.21 -1.75 23.17
N GLU A 171 5.35 -1.82 23.87
CA GLU A 171 6.57 -1.08 23.52
C GLU A 171 7.16 -1.52 22.18
N THR A 172 7.18 -2.84 21.93
CA THR A 172 7.64 -3.39 20.64
C THR A 172 6.77 -2.88 19.49
N ALA A 173 5.47 -2.95 19.64
CA ALA A 173 4.53 -2.50 18.62
C ALA A 173 4.55 -0.96 18.45
N ALA A 174 4.67 -0.19 19.54
CA ALA A 174 4.82 1.27 19.48
C ALA A 174 6.09 1.67 18.74
N CYS A 175 7.21 0.98 19.01
CA CYS A 175 8.46 1.18 18.27
C CYS A 175 8.26 0.97 16.76
N VAL A 176 7.62 -0.13 16.36
CA VAL A 176 7.40 -0.45 14.94
C VAL A 176 6.45 0.55 14.29
N TYR A 177 5.29 0.84 14.89
CA TYR A 177 4.32 1.76 14.29
C TYR A 177 4.85 3.18 14.15
N ALA A 178 5.55 3.69 15.16
CA ALA A 178 6.17 5.01 15.07
C ALA A 178 7.29 5.05 14.02
N SER A 179 8.07 3.98 13.90
CA SER A 179 9.12 3.86 12.87
C SER A 179 8.54 3.82 11.45
N LEU A 180 7.40 3.13 11.26
CA LEU A 180 6.66 3.11 9.99
C LEU A 180 6.16 4.50 9.63
N ALA A 181 5.52 5.20 10.57
CA ALA A 181 5.00 6.56 10.33
C ALA A 181 6.12 7.55 9.95
N GLU A 182 7.27 7.48 10.62
CA GLU A 182 8.45 8.28 10.27
C GLU A 182 9.02 7.90 8.90
N CYS A 183 8.99 6.61 8.53
CA CYS A 183 9.40 6.16 7.20
C CYS A 183 8.44 6.69 6.12
N TYR A 184 7.14 6.71 6.38
CA TYR A 184 6.16 7.30 5.47
C TYR A 184 6.39 8.80 5.28
N ASP A 185 6.66 9.54 6.34
CA ASP A 185 6.98 10.97 6.26
C ASP A 185 8.23 11.23 5.40
N ARG A 186 9.32 10.49 5.64
CA ARG A 186 10.53 10.59 4.82
C ARG A 186 10.26 10.27 3.35
N THR A 187 9.45 9.25 3.08
CA THR A 187 9.13 8.82 1.72
C THR A 187 8.29 9.87 0.98
N ILE A 188 7.27 10.43 1.64
CA ILE A 188 6.46 11.53 1.06
C ILE A 188 7.32 12.75 0.77
N LYS A 189 8.19 13.18 1.68
CA LYS A 189 9.13 14.28 1.45
C LYS A 189 10.06 13.99 0.27
N GLY A 190 10.51 12.76 0.10
CA GLY A 190 11.29 12.32 -1.06
C GLY A 190 10.52 12.44 -2.38
N ILE A 191 9.25 12.03 -2.40
CA ILE A 191 8.35 12.19 -3.56
C ILE A 191 8.15 13.67 -3.87
N GLU A 192 7.83 14.50 -2.87
CA GLU A 192 7.62 15.94 -3.04
C GLU A 192 8.87 16.64 -3.58
N ALA A 193 10.05 16.28 -3.06
CA ALA A 193 11.32 16.81 -3.56
C ALA A 193 11.61 16.39 -5.02
N SER A 194 11.28 15.15 -5.40
CA SER A 194 11.50 14.65 -6.77
C SER A 194 10.53 15.23 -7.78
N THR A 195 9.30 15.54 -7.36
CA THR A 195 8.24 16.03 -8.25
C THR A 195 8.10 17.55 -8.27
N GLY A 196 8.63 18.25 -7.26
CA GLY A 196 8.39 19.68 -7.03
C GLY A 196 6.94 20.01 -6.66
N ARG A 197 6.12 18.99 -6.27
CA ARG A 197 4.73 19.16 -5.85
C ARG A 197 4.59 18.75 -4.40
N THR A 198 3.65 19.37 -3.70
CA THR A 198 3.18 18.93 -2.37
C THR A 198 1.84 18.23 -2.49
N TYR A 199 1.55 17.35 -1.56
CA TYR A 199 0.28 16.62 -1.51
C TYR A 199 -0.37 16.87 -0.15
N SER A 200 -1.65 17.23 -0.13
CA SER A 200 -2.36 17.53 1.12
C SER A 200 -2.88 16.28 1.83
N ARG A 201 -3.08 15.19 1.10
CA ARG A 201 -3.73 13.97 1.60
C ARG A 201 -2.93 12.71 1.28
N ILE A 202 -3.12 11.70 2.15
CA ILE A 202 -2.67 10.34 1.91
C ILE A 202 -3.90 9.44 1.97
N HIS A 203 -4.19 8.73 0.88
CA HIS A 203 -5.20 7.67 0.87
C HIS A 203 -4.58 6.33 1.22
N ILE A 204 -5.07 5.67 2.26
CA ILE A 204 -4.66 4.31 2.65
C ILE A 204 -5.76 3.34 2.22
N VAL A 205 -5.41 2.40 1.35
CA VAL A 205 -6.28 1.31 0.90
C VAL A 205 -5.67 -0.03 1.27
N GLY A 206 -6.50 -1.06 1.41
CA GLY A 206 -6.07 -2.39 1.82
C GLY A 206 -6.25 -2.66 3.30
N GLY A 207 -6.07 -3.94 3.70
CA GLY A 207 -6.36 -4.42 5.06
C GLY A 207 -5.55 -3.76 6.17
N GLY A 208 -4.38 -3.21 5.84
CA GLY A 208 -3.55 -2.47 6.80
C GLY A 208 -4.18 -1.15 7.29
N GLY A 209 -5.17 -0.62 6.58
CA GLY A 209 -5.97 0.52 7.02
C GLY A 209 -6.72 0.30 8.34
N ASN A 210 -6.86 -0.94 8.81
CA ASN A 210 -7.47 -1.24 10.11
C ASN A 210 -6.54 -0.95 11.31
N ALA A 211 -5.29 -0.55 11.10
CA ALA A 211 -4.36 -0.17 12.15
C ALA A 211 -4.56 1.32 12.54
N ASP A 212 -5.64 1.61 13.26
CA ASP A 212 -6.06 2.98 13.60
C ASP A 212 -4.91 3.80 14.23
N TYR A 213 -4.14 3.21 15.14
CA TYR A 213 -2.99 3.88 15.78
C TYR A 213 -1.89 4.26 14.77
N LEU A 214 -1.58 3.38 13.79
CA LEU A 214 -0.63 3.72 12.72
C LEU A 214 -1.15 4.84 11.83
N ASN A 215 -2.46 4.86 11.54
CA ASN A 215 -3.07 5.91 10.74
C ASN A 215 -2.97 7.27 11.44
N GLU A 216 -3.25 7.33 12.76
CA GLU A 216 -3.05 8.54 13.58
C GLU A 216 -1.59 9.00 13.58
N LEU A 217 -0.64 8.07 13.79
CA LEU A 217 0.79 8.37 13.75
C LEU A 217 1.22 8.89 12.38
N THR A 218 0.67 8.32 11.31
CA THR A 218 0.95 8.75 9.93
C THR A 218 0.47 10.19 9.70
N ALA A 219 -0.75 10.52 10.12
CA ALA A 219 -1.27 11.88 10.03
C ALA A 219 -0.39 12.87 10.81
N ARG A 220 -0.05 12.54 12.05
CA ARG A 220 0.82 13.40 12.90
C ARG A 220 2.22 13.58 12.33
N ALA A 221 2.85 12.49 11.83
CA ALA A 221 4.21 12.54 11.32
C ALA A 221 4.31 13.33 10.02
N THR A 222 3.35 13.13 9.11
CA THR A 222 3.35 13.77 7.79
C THR A 222 2.73 15.16 7.78
N GLY A 223 1.90 15.49 8.78
CA GLY A 223 1.09 16.71 8.82
C GLY A 223 0.03 16.77 7.70
N LYS A 224 -0.39 15.61 7.19
CA LYS A 224 -1.35 15.48 6.09
C LYS A 224 -2.62 14.79 6.58
N GLU A 225 -3.75 15.09 5.94
CA GLU A 225 -4.95 14.30 6.17
C GLU A 225 -4.76 12.86 5.68
N VAL A 226 -5.11 11.88 6.50
CA VAL A 226 -5.04 10.47 6.16
C VAL A 226 -6.45 9.92 5.99
N HIS A 227 -6.80 9.56 4.76
CA HIS A 227 -8.09 9.02 4.36
C HIS A 227 -7.99 7.51 4.19
N VAL A 228 -8.70 6.75 5.02
CA VAL A 228 -8.56 5.28 5.10
C VAL A 228 -9.81 4.58 4.59
N GLY A 229 -9.61 3.72 3.60
CA GLY A 229 -10.62 2.88 2.97
C GLY A 229 -10.63 3.02 1.44
N PRO A 230 -11.22 2.05 0.76
CA PRO A 230 -11.74 0.78 1.26
C PRO A 230 -10.65 -0.22 1.65
N THR A 231 -10.95 -1.14 2.59
CA THR A 231 -10.00 -2.18 3.04
C THR A 231 -9.76 -3.25 1.99
N GLU A 232 -10.75 -3.55 1.16
CA GLU A 232 -10.66 -4.53 0.05
C GLU A 232 -10.31 -3.85 -1.29
N GLY A 233 -9.37 -2.89 -1.25
CA GLY A 233 -9.03 -2.05 -2.39
C GLY A 233 -8.69 -2.83 -3.66
N THR A 234 -7.91 -3.90 -3.56
CA THR A 234 -7.52 -4.75 -4.71
C THR A 234 -8.75 -5.38 -5.40
N ALA A 235 -9.66 -5.98 -4.64
CA ALA A 235 -10.86 -6.61 -5.19
C ALA A 235 -11.80 -5.55 -5.81
N ILE A 236 -11.99 -4.43 -5.12
CA ILE A 236 -12.84 -3.32 -5.58
C ILE A 236 -12.29 -2.71 -6.86
N GLY A 237 -10.98 -2.46 -6.95
CA GLY A 237 -10.35 -1.94 -8.16
C GLY A 237 -10.40 -2.90 -9.33
N ASN A 238 -10.26 -4.21 -9.08
CA ASN A 238 -10.44 -5.24 -10.09
C ASN A 238 -11.88 -5.20 -10.66
N ILE A 239 -12.88 -5.11 -9.79
CA ILE A 239 -14.29 -4.98 -10.20
C ILE A 239 -14.49 -3.66 -10.97
N ALA A 240 -13.93 -2.55 -10.48
CA ALA A 240 -14.04 -1.25 -11.15
C ALA A 240 -13.49 -1.28 -12.58
N ALA A 241 -12.32 -1.91 -12.80
CA ALA A 241 -11.75 -2.08 -14.14
C ALA A 241 -12.69 -2.84 -15.09
N GLN A 242 -13.36 -3.88 -14.58
CA GLN A 242 -14.34 -4.66 -15.35
C GLN A 242 -15.61 -3.83 -15.65
N MET A 243 -16.09 -3.06 -14.69
CA MET A 243 -17.26 -2.19 -14.87
C MET A 243 -16.98 -1.08 -15.87
N ILE A 244 -15.80 -0.48 -15.84
CA ILE A 244 -15.37 0.51 -16.85
C ILE A 244 -15.31 -0.14 -18.24
N CYS A 245 -14.71 -1.34 -18.36
CA CYS A 245 -14.66 -2.08 -19.62
C CYS A 245 -16.06 -2.37 -20.21
N ARG A 246 -17.04 -2.58 -19.37
CA ARG A 246 -18.44 -2.81 -19.78
C ARG A 246 -19.25 -1.53 -20.06
N GLY A 247 -18.66 -0.36 -19.79
CA GLY A 247 -19.34 0.93 -19.96
C GLY A 247 -20.32 1.28 -18.85
N GLU A 248 -20.25 0.59 -17.69
CA GLU A 248 -21.03 0.93 -16.49
C GLU A 248 -20.50 2.21 -15.82
N PHE A 249 -19.22 2.52 -16.02
CA PHE A 249 -18.58 3.78 -15.71
C PHE A 249 -17.90 4.33 -16.95
N SER A 250 -17.94 5.64 -17.12
CA SER A 250 -17.28 6.34 -18.24
C SER A 250 -15.74 6.37 -18.12
N GLY A 251 -15.20 6.11 -16.94
CA GLY A 251 -13.77 6.08 -16.67
C GLY A 251 -13.44 6.00 -15.18
N LYS A 252 -12.15 6.16 -14.90
CA LYS A 252 -11.56 6.05 -13.56
C LYS A 252 -12.19 7.03 -12.56
N GLU A 253 -12.41 8.25 -12.96
CA GLU A 253 -12.94 9.34 -12.12
C GLU A 253 -14.36 9.02 -11.63
N GLU A 254 -15.21 8.53 -12.52
CA GLU A 254 -16.58 8.13 -12.15
C GLU A 254 -16.58 6.92 -11.22
N ALA A 255 -15.73 5.92 -11.51
CA ALA A 255 -15.59 4.74 -10.67
C ALA A 255 -15.10 5.12 -9.25
N ARG A 256 -14.08 5.98 -9.12
CA ARG A 256 -13.57 6.49 -7.83
C ARG A 256 -14.61 7.31 -7.08
N GLY A 257 -15.38 8.15 -7.79
CA GLY A 257 -16.50 8.89 -7.22
C GLY A 257 -17.60 7.98 -6.67
N MET A 258 -17.88 6.84 -7.34
CA MET A 258 -18.81 5.84 -6.85
C MET A 258 -18.24 5.12 -5.61
N ILE A 259 -16.98 4.72 -5.63
CA ILE A 259 -16.30 4.10 -4.49
C ILE A 259 -16.35 5.03 -3.27
N HIS A 260 -16.04 6.32 -3.45
CA HIS A 260 -16.10 7.32 -2.38
C HIS A 260 -17.48 7.40 -1.71
N ARG A 261 -18.57 7.26 -2.48
CA ARG A 261 -19.95 7.29 -1.96
C ARG A 261 -20.43 5.96 -1.39
N SER A 262 -19.79 4.86 -1.74
CA SER A 262 -20.22 3.50 -1.39
C SER A 262 -19.56 2.92 -0.17
N PHE A 263 -18.41 3.47 0.23
CA PHE A 263 -17.63 2.98 1.36
C PHE A 263 -17.45 4.07 2.41
N ASP A 264 -17.37 3.65 3.67
CA ASP A 264 -17.02 4.54 4.77
C ASP A 264 -15.51 4.84 4.72
N ILE A 265 -15.17 6.12 4.61
CA ILE A 265 -13.79 6.61 4.57
C ILE A 265 -13.50 7.32 5.88
N LYS A 266 -12.68 6.71 6.72
CA LYS A 266 -12.22 7.33 7.96
C LYS A 266 -11.18 8.41 7.65
N VAL A 267 -11.21 9.53 8.36
CA VAL A 267 -10.24 10.63 8.21
C VAL A 267 -9.53 10.87 9.53
N TYR A 268 -8.20 10.96 9.46
CA TYR A 268 -7.31 11.28 10.60
C TYR A 268 -6.55 12.58 10.29
N HIS A 269 -6.28 13.38 11.34
CA HIS A 269 -5.65 14.71 11.25
C HIS A 269 -4.42 14.82 12.14
#